data_e218b9e2c1c4ea27d449297d775c2514
#
_entry.id   e218b9e2c1c4ea27d449297d775c2514
#
_cell.length_a   1.000
_cell.length_b   1.000
_cell.length_c   1.000
_cell.angle_alpha   90.00
_cell.angle_beta   90.00
_cell.angle_gamma   90.00
#
_symmetry.space_group_name_H-M   'P 1'
#
loop_
_entity.id
_entity.type
_entity.pdbx_description
1 polymer ?
#
loop_
_entity_poly.entity_id
_entity_poly.type
_entity_poly.pdbx_seq_one_letter_code
_entity_poly.pdbx_strand_id
1 'polypeptide(L)'
;MTRLVHCALSYLVLTLLATSVCAQRDRDTYNPNNQSAEVSGQVNLANTNDPARDVPVRLERFSGGIVDQINTDARGRFRFANLQRGYYKVIINTPGFGPVQQEADVSLLFKTYLVFALTSTAETNSGLSYLGVIDARVPATARAEFVRGRDALAKKSTQEAISHFEKALSIHPEFFAAQLLFATALMDLREWQKAETTILRALQIEPDNPTAVIALGEVYWREKRYDEAEKTLSSGLKLDDKNWHGHFTLSRLYWDKGEVMKAGPSIGRTLQLKPDFAEAHLLAGNILLRLNQPQRAQSEYQEYLRLAPKGEYADEARNLLRRLQSPQPEQK
;
A
#
# COMPACT_ATOMS: atom_id res chain seq x y z
N MET A 1 69.57 20.85 43.67
CA MET A 1 68.90 19.70 43.14
C MET A 1 67.45 19.50 43.72
N THR A 2 66.84 20.53 44.31
CA THR A 2 65.57 20.40 45.06
C THR A 2 64.35 21.17 44.44
N ARG A 3 64.52 21.76 43.28
CA ARG A 3 63.40 22.51 42.63
C ARG A 3 62.77 21.84 41.42
N LEU A 4 63.31 20.71 40.97
CA LEU A 4 62.76 19.98 39.78
C LEU A 4 61.77 18.83 40.13
N VAL A 5 61.71 18.43 41.40
CA VAL A 5 60.87 17.31 41.86
C VAL A 5 59.47 17.77 42.19
N HIS A 6 59.26 19.06 42.54
CA HIS A 6 57.88 19.56 42.83
C HIS A 6 57.02 19.89 41.62
N CYS A 7 57.58 20.11 40.42
CA CYS A 7 56.81 20.34 39.21
C CYS A 7 56.24 19.07 38.54
N ALA A 8 56.95 17.92 38.79
CA ALA A 8 56.49 16.65 38.20
C ALA A 8 55.31 16.02 38.94
N LEU A 9 55.19 16.29 40.26
CA LEU A 9 54.04 15.76 41.04
C LEU A 9 52.77 16.54 40.85
N SER A 10 52.82 17.84 40.53
CA SER A 10 51.65 18.67 40.27
C SER A 10 51.00 18.36 38.91
N TYR A 11 51.77 17.91 37.92
CA TYR A 11 51.25 17.50 36.61
C TYR A 11 50.57 16.10 36.61
N LEU A 12 51.07 15.21 37.50
CA LEU A 12 50.54 13.85 37.62
C LEU A 12 49.14 13.82 38.32
N VAL A 13 48.93 14.74 39.25
CA VAL A 13 47.61 14.85 39.96
C VAL A 13 46.55 15.52 39.10
N LEU A 14 46.92 16.47 38.20
CA LEU A 14 45.96 17.09 37.30
C LEU A 14 45.51 16.18 36.12
N THR A 15 46.36 15.26 35.66
CA THR A 15 46.02 14.31 34.61
C THR A 15 45.16 13.16 35.10
N LEU A 16 45.24 12.77 36.38
CA LEU A 16 44.40 11.74 36.99
C LEU A 16 42.96 12.23 37.31
N LEU A 17 42.77 13.54 37.51
CA LEU A 17 41.44 14.11 37.71
C LEU A 17 40.69 14.38 36.39
N ALA A 18 41.39 14.58 35.27
CA ALA A 18 40.77 14.77 33.95
C ALA A 18 40.26 13.47 33.34
N THR A 19 40.85 12.32 33.65
CA THR A 19 40.40 11.02 33.15
C THR A 19 39.23 10.44 33.94
N SER A 20 38.99 10.88 35.17
CA SER A 20 37.84 10.43 35.98
C SER A 20 36.54 11.14 35.61
N VAL A 21 36.58 12.30 34.95
CA VAL A 21 35.37 13.04 34.54
C VAL A 21 34.86 12.57 33.16
N CYS A 22 35.71 12.00 32.30
CA CYS A 22 35.27 11.40 31.03
C CYS A 22 34.72 9.97 31.15
N ALA A 23 35.06 9.24 32.23
CA ALA A 23 34.61 7.86 32.44
C ALA A 23 33.24 7.76 33.15
N GLN A 24 32.63 8.88 33.54
CA GLN A 24 31.35 8.90 34.26
C GLN A 24 30.14 9.31 33.40
N ARG A 25 30.32 9.45 32.07
CA ARG A 25 29.26 9.86 31.17
C ARG A 25 28.64 8.74 30.32
N ASP A 26 29.14 7.51 30.43
CA ASP A 26 28.62 6.34 29.68
C ASP A 26 28.21 5.16 30.58
N ARG A 27 27.80 5.45 31.80
CA ARG A 27 27.03 4.47 32.59
C ARG A 27 25.58 4.93 32.70
N ASP A 28 24.96 5.23 31.60
CA ASP A 28 23.51 5.08 31.51
C ASP A 28 23.23 3.59 31.57
N THR A 29 22.88 3.19 32.77
CA THR A 29 22.46 1.89 33.21
C THR A 29 21.62 1.20 32.11
N TYR A 30 22.20 0.16 31.53
CA TYR A 30 21.42 -0.88 30.84
C TYR A 30 20.46 -1.47 31.88
N ASN A 31 19.25 -0.90 31.92
CA ASN A 31 18.14 -1.43 32.67
C ASN A 31 17.29 -2.25 31.67
N PRO A 32 17.35 -3.59 31.70
CA PRO A 32 16.62 -4.42 30.76
C PRO A 32 15.09 -4.25 30.84
N ASN A 33 14.58 -3.59 31.87
CA ASN A 33 13.16 -3.28 32.05
C ASN A 33 12.74 -1.91 31.48
N ASN A 34 13.66 -1.05 31.03
CA ASN A 34 13.36 0.25 30.46
C ASN A 34 13.59 0.24 28.93
N GLN A 35 12.99 -0.74 28.25
CA GLN A 35 13.01 -0.81 26.79
C GLN A 35 11.96 0.16 26.22
N SER A 36 12.30 1.45 26.23
CA SER A 36 11.50 2.47 25.56
C SER A 36 11.63 2.33 24.06
N ALA A 37 10.51 2.29 23.37
CA ALA A 37 10.47 2.26 21.91
C ALA A 37 10.59 3.69 21.35
N GLU A 38 10.98 3.77 20.07
CA GLU A 38 11.18 5.01 19.34
C GLU A 38 10.54 4.92 17.95
N VAL A 39 9.78 5.94 17.59
CA VAL A 39 9.34 6.18 16.22
C VAL A 39 9.97 7.45 15.72
N SER A 40 10.75 7.35 14.65
CA SER A 40 11.42 8.49 14.04
C SER A 40 11.19 8.49 12.53
N GLY A 41 11.53 9.59 11.87
CA GLY A 41 11.37 9.64 10.42
C GLY A 41 11.74 10.98 9.84
N GLN A 42 11.50 11.09 8.54
CA GLN A 42 11.74 12.29 7.74
C GLN A 42 10.52 12.62 6.90
N VAL A 43 10.26 13.90 6.77
CA VAL A 43 9.19 14.47 5.95
C VAL A 43 9.82 15.33 4.87
N ASN A 44 9.53 15.03 3.62
CA ASN A 44 10.02 15.75 2.45
C ASN A 44 8.84 16.29 1.62
N LEU A 45 9.09 17.31 0.81
CA LEU A 45 8.16 17.76 -0.22
C LEU A 45 8.24 16.81 -1.42
N ALA A 46 7.11 16.30 -1.89
CA ALA A 46 7.07 15.25 -2.93
C ALA A 46 7.67 15.69 -4.27
N ASN A 47 7.54 16.97 -4.62
CA ASN A 47 7.95 17.51 -5.93
C ASN A 47 9.45 17.88 -6.02
N THR A 48 10.08 18.27 -4.91
CA THR A 48 11.48 18.73 -4.88
C THR A 48 12.39 17.82 -4.05
N ASN A 49 11.80 16.93 -3.25
CA ASN A 49 12.47 16.13 -2.23
C ASN A 49 13.17 16.97 -1.14
N ASP A 50 12.84 18.26 -1.06
CA ASP A 50 13.35 19.14 -0.02
C ASP A 50 12.76 18.76 1.35
N PRO A 51 13.53 18.93 2.45
CA PRO A 51 13.03 18.71 3.79
C PRO A 51 11.84 19.62 4.14
N ALA A 52 10.72 19.04 4.54
CA ALA A 52 9.56 19.79 5.03
C ALA A 52 9.80 20.22 6.50
N ARG A 53 10.07 21.49 6.72
CA ARG A 53 10.43 22.07 8.01
C ARG A 53 9.20 22.56 8.76
N ASP A 54 9.28 22.49 10.09
CA ASP A 54 8.21 23.00 10.99
C ASP A 54 6.82 22.43 10.71
N VAL A 55 6.77 21.17 10.27
CA VAL A 55 5.53 20.45 9.95
C VAL A 55 5.06 19.70 11.18
N PRO A 56 3.81 19.88 11.64
CA PRO A 56 3.25 19.16 12.78
C PRO A 56 3.08 17.67 12.44
N VAL A 57 3.73 16.82 13.23
CA VAL A 57 3.66 15.37 13.17
C VAL A 57 2.97 14.88 14.44
N ARG A 58 1.86 14.16 14.31
CA ARG A 58 1.08 13.63 15.41
C ARG A 58 1.24 12.11 15.49
N LEU A 59 1.46 11.62 16.71
CA LEU A 59 1.51 10.22 17.04
C LEU A 59 0.23 9.80 17.76
N GLU A 60 -0.46 8.79 17.27
CA GLU A 60 -1.65 8.21 17.90
C GLU A 60 -1.42 6.72 18.18
N ARG A 61 -2.10 6.17 19.19
CA ARG A 61 -2.17 4.72 19.38
C ARG A 61 -3.12 4.13 18.32
N PHE A 62 -2.84 2.92 17.89
CA PHE A 62 -3.73 2.21 16.96
C PHE A 62 -5.14 2.01 17.54
N SER A 63 -5.24 1.83 18.87
CA SER A 63 -6.51 1.76 19.61
C SER A 63 -7.24 3.11 19.77
N GLY A 64 -6.66 4.19 19.23
CA GLY A 64 -7.17 5.56 19.36
C GLY A 64 -6.48 6.36 20.47
N GLY A 65 -6.54 7.68 20.34
CA GLY A 65 -5.97 8.64 21.28
C GLY A 65 -4.57 9.15 20.88
N ILE A 66 -4.41 10.48 20.99
CA ILE A 66 -3.15 11.18 20.72
C ILE A 66 -2.15 10.82 21.83
N VAL A 67 -0.95 10.39 21.44
CA VAL A 67 0.18 10.10 22.34
C VAL A 67 1.06 11.32 22.49
N ASP A 68 1.41 11.95 21.36
CA ASP A 68 2.30 13.12 21.32
C ASP A 68 2.16 13.85 19.97
N GLN A 69 2.60 15.10 19.94
CA GLN A 69 2.69 15.90 18.73
C GLN A 69 3.94 16.78 18.76
N ILE A 70 4.75 16.72 17.71
CA ILE A 70 6.00 17.50 17.57
C ILE A 70 6.06 18.09 16.16
N ASN A 71 6.93 19.08 15.97
CA ASN A 71 7.21 19.61 14.63
C ASN A 71 8.52 19.02 14.07
N THR A 72 8.63 18.92 12.75
CA THR A 72 9.85 18.53 12.08
C THR A 72 10.96 19.58 12.26
N ASP A 73 12.21 19.11 12.35
CA ASP A 73 13.42 19.97 12.44
C ASP A 73 13.76 20.64 11.08
N ALA A 74 14.84 21.41 11.05
CA ALA A 74 15.34 22.07 9.83
C ALA A 74 15.72 21.11 8.69
N ARG A 75 15.86 19.80 8.97
CA ARG A 75 16.13 18.74 8.00
C ARG A 75 14.90 17.88 7.73
N GLY A 76 13.72 18.33 8.16
CA GLY A 76 12.46 17.60 7.99
C GLY A 76 12.34 16.37 8.89
N ARG A 77 13.15 16.20 9.92
CA ARG A 77 13.15 15.02 10.77
C ARG A 77 12.28 15.19 11.99
N PHE A 78 11.66 14.10 12.43
CA PHE A 78 10.90 14.00 13.68
C PHE A 78 11.35 12.78 14.49
N ARG A 79 11.09 12.79 15.81
CA ARG A 79 11.44 11.69 16.70
C ARG A 79 10.55 11.67 17.93
N PHE A 80 9.81 10.59 18.11
CA PHE A 80 9.08 10.24 19.32
C PHE A 80 9.86 9.18 20.09
N ALA A 81 10.29 9.49 21.28
CA ALA A 81 11.08 8.61 22.13
C ALA A 81 10.28 8.21 23.38
N ASN A 82 10.81 7.24 24.13
CA ASN A 82 10.21 6.75 25.38
C ASN A 82 8.77 6.22 25.23
N LEU A 83 8.47 5.62 24.07
CA LEU A 83 7.19 5.03 23.78
C LEU A 83 7.03 3.66 24.45
N GLN A 84 5.83 3.31 24.83
CA GLN A 84 5.48 1.94 25.17
C GLN A 84 5.51 1.09 23.89
N ARG A 85 5.80 -0.21 24.04
CA ARG A 85 5.71 -1.15 22.91
C ARG A 85 4.27 -1.22 22.39
N GLY A 86 4.11 -1.32 21.07
CA GLY A 86 2.80 -1.43 20.45
C GLY A 86 2.75 -0.89 19.04
N TYR A 87 1.51 -0.72 18.58
CA TYR A 87 1.21 -0.20 17.25
C TYR A 87 0.77 1.25 17.35
N TYR A 88 1.38 2.08 16.52
CA TYR A 88 1.12 3.51 16.47
C TYR A 88 0.76 3.93 15.05
N LYS A 89 0.12 5.07 14.95
CA LYS A 89 -0.18 5.74 13.70
C LYS A 89 0.48 7.12 13.74
N VAL A 90 1.33 7.41 12.75
CA VAL A 90 1.93 8.73 12.57
C VAL A 90 1.12 9.46 11.53
N ILE A 91 0.60 10.62 11.87
CA ILE A 91 -0.31 11.42 11.05
C ILE A 91 0.29 12.80 10.85
N ILE A 92 0.34 13.24 9.61
CA ILE A 92 0.73 14.60 9.24
C ILE A 92 -0.47 15.23 8.51
N ASN A 93 -0.97 16.31 9.10
CA ASN A 93 -2.05 17.11 8.52
C ASN A 93 -1.65 18.58 8.66
N THR A 94 -1.18 19.16 7.58
CA THR A 94 -0.69 20.54 7.57
C THR A 94 -1.38 21.34 6.44
N PRO A 95 -1.73 22.60 6.68
CA PRO A 95 -2.36 23.45 5.67
C PRO A 95 -1.54 23.53 4.39
N GLY A 96 -2.18 23.44 3.25
CA GLY A 96 -1.52 23.48 1.94
C GLY A 96 -1.03 22.13 1.42
N PHE A 97 -1.17 21.05 2.21
CA PHE A 97 -0.78 19.70 1.81
C PHE A 97 -1.89 18.68 2.13
N GLY A 98 -1.97 17.60 1.35
CA GLY A 98 -2.87 16.49 1.63
C GLY A 98 -2.47 15.78 2.92
N PRO A 99 -3.44 15.26 3.72
CA PRO A 99 -3.14 14.51 4.90
C PRO A 99 -2.44 13.18 4.53
N VAL A 100 -1.37 12.85 5.24
CA VAL A 100 -0.63 11.58 5.07
C VAL A 100 -0.52 10.88 6.40
N GLN A 101 -0.62 9.54 6.39
CA GLN A 101 -0.46 8.71 7.58
C GLN A 101 0.28 7.42 7.26
N GLN A 102 1.07 6.93 8.23
CA GLN A 102 1.71 5.62 8.18
C GLN A 102 1.62 4.94 9.55
N GLU A 103 1.64 3.61 9.53
CA GLU A 103 1.66 2.80 10.74
C GLU A 103 3.10 2.54 11.17
N ALA A 104 3.33 2.55 12.47
CA ALA A 104 4.61 2.26 13.11
C ALA A 104 4.43 1.10 14.09
N ASP A 105 5.04 -0.04 13.78
CA ASP A 105 5.10 -1.19 14.67
C ASP A 105 6.40 -1.13 15.49
N VAL A 106 6.26 -0.92 16.79
CA VAL A 106 7.35 -0.98 17.77
C VAL A 106 7.04 -2.03 18.86
N SER A 107 6.26 -3.06 18.51
CA SER A 107 5.96 -4.17 19.39
C SER A 107 7.13 -5.15 19.55
N LEU A 108 7.82 -5.43 18.45
CA LEU A 108 8.98 -6.33 18.39
C LEU A 108 10.30 -5.56 18.17
N LEU A 109 10.27 -4.56 17.29
CA LEU A 109 11.42 -3.70 17.00
C LEU A 109 11.32 -2.44 17.87
N PHE A 110 12.39 -2.15 18.62
CA PHE A 110 12.40 -0.96 19.51
C PHE A 110 12.48 0.36 18.76
N LYS A 111 12.77 0.34 17.46
CA LYS A 111 12.90 1.53 16.62
C LYS A 111 12.27 1.27 15.26
N THR A 112 11.45 2.23 14.84
CA THR A 112 10.87 2.28 13.48
C THR A 112 11.22 3.62 12.87
N TYR A 113 11.63 3.60 11.59
CA TYR A 113 11.93 4.80 10.81
C TYR A 113 10.97 4.92 9.64
N LEU A 114 10.31 6.08 9.52
CA LEU A 114 9.28 6.36 8.52
C LEU A 114 9.72 7.51 7.59
N VAL A 115 9.34 7.44 6.33
CA VAL A 115 9.56 8.53 5.37
C VAL A 115 8.22 8.96 4.81
N PHE A 116 7.96 10.27 4.86
CA PHE A 116 6.75 10.89 4.35
C PHE A 116 7.08 11.83 3.20
N ALA A 117 6.24 11.81 2.17
CA ALA A 117 6.25 12.79 1.09
C ALA A 117 4.97 13.62 1.15
N LEU A 118 5.10 14.93 1.34
CA LEU A 118 3.97 15.87 1.36
C LEU A 118 3.68 16.38 -0.05
N THR A 119 2.47 16.13 -0.52
CA THR A 119 1.97 16.66 -1.80
C THR A 119 1.10 17.89 -1.54
N SER A 120 1.40 18.99 -2.22
CA SER A 120 0.63 20.25 -2.10
C SER A 120 -0.86 20.04 -2.39
N THR A 121 -1.76 20.66 -1.60
CA THR A 121 -3.21 20.60 -1.87
C THR A 121 -3.60 21.25 -3.21
N ALA A 122 -2.79 22.14 -3.74
CA ALA A 122 -2.93 22.62 -5.12
C ALA A 122 -2.67 21.47 -6.13
N GLU A 123 -1.81 20.51 -5.77
CA GLU A 123 -1.53 19.30 -6.53
C GLU A 123 -2.50 18.16 -6.16
N THR A 124 -2.94 18.05 -4.89
CA THR A 124 -3.92 17.04 -4.45
C THR A 124 -5.34 17.33 -4.94
N ASN A 125 -5.74 18.59 -5.09
CA ASN A 125 -6.98 18.95 -5.79
C ASN A 125 -6.95 18.56 -7.28
N SER A 126 -5.78 18.28 -7.84
CA SER A 126 -5.63 17.65 -9.16
C SER A 126 -5.78 16.11 -9.11
N GLY A 127 -5.93 15.51 -7.93
CA GLY A 127 -6.17 14.07 -7.72
C GLY A 127 -5.04 13.13 -8.18
N LEU A 128 -3.84 13.67 -8.33
CA LEU A 128 -2.68 12.98 -8.88
C LEU A 128 -1.90 12.18 -7.85
N SER A 129 -2.26 12.30 -6.56
CA SER A 129 -1.54 11.64 -5.46
C SER A 129 -1.65 10.10 -5.48
N TYR A 130 -2.56 9.54 -6.27
CA TYR A 130 -2.77 8.09 -6.38
C TYR A 130 -1.79 7.38 -7.33
N LEU A 131 -1.13 8.13 -8.24
CA LEU A 131 -0.31 7.55 -9.31
C LEU A 131 1.20 7.81 -9.17
N GLY A 132 1.64 8.24 -7.99
CA GLY A 132 3.05 8.60 -7.80
C GLY A 132 3.40 9.96 -8.42
N VAL A 133 4.66 10.29 -8.36
CA VAL A 133 5.20 11.54 -8.94
C VAL A 133 4.90 11.55 -10.44
N ILE A 134 4.01 12.44 -10.88
CA ILE A 134 3.86 12.68 -12.32
C ILE A 134 5.19 13.20 -12.83
N ASP A 135 5.72 12.49 -13.81
CA ASP A 135 6.92 12.87 -14.50
C ASP A 135 6.85 14.36 -14.89
N ALA A 136 7.80 15.16 -14.41
CA ALA A 136 7.88 16.57 -14.68
C ALA A 136 7.92 16.87 -16.20
N ARG A 137 8.28 15.89 -17.03
CA ARG A 137 8.28 15.93 -18.49
C ARG A 137 6.88 15.96 -19.10
N VAL A 138 5.84 15.55 -18.37
CA VAL A 138 4.46 15.58 -18.89
C VAL A 138 3.96 17.01 -18.97
N PRO A 139 3.55 17.52 -20.16
CA PRO A 139 3.01 18.87 -20.33
C PRO A 139 1.78 19.15 -19.44
N ALA A 140 1.64 20.37 -18.95
CA ALA A 140 0.52 20.75 -18.08
C ALA A 140 -0.85 20.51 -18.74
N THR A 141 -0.94 20.69 -20.05
CA THR A 141 -2.16 20.43 -20.84
C THR A 141 -2.52 18.94 -20.86
N ALA A 142 -1.53 18.04 -21.03
CA ALA A 142 -1.76 16.59 -20.97
C ALA A 142 -2.19 16.16 -19.56
N ARG A 143 -1.57 16.74 -18.52
CA ARG A 143 -1.96 16.49 -17.12
C ARG A 143 -3.39 16.93 -16.85
N ALA A 144 -3.81 18.10 -17.35
CA ALA A 144 -5.18 18.58 -17.17
C ALA A 144 -6.22 17.64 -17.80
N GLU A 145 -5.97 17.13 -19.01
CA GLU A 145 -6.85 16.15 -19.65
C GLU A 145 -6.85 14.82 -18.89
N PHE A 146 -5.70 14.34 -18.44
CA PHE A 146 -5.60 13.14 -17.61
C PHE A 146 -6.45 13.24 -16.33
N VAL A 147 -6.39 14.38 -15.63
CA VAL A 147 -7.20 14.62 -14.41
C VAL A 147 -8.69 14.56 -14.74
N ARG A 148 -9.13 15.20 -15.83
CA ARG A 148 -10.53 15.15 -16.27
C ARG A 148 -10.97 13.72 -16.56
N GLY A 149 -10.14 12.95 -17.27
CA GLY A 149 -10.41 11.54 -17.56
C GLY A 149 -10.56 10.70 -16.29
N ARG A 150 -9.67 10.88 -15.32
CA ARG A 150 -9.75 10.21 -14.03
C ARG A 150 -11.01 10.59 -13.25
N ASP A 151 -11.36 11.89 -13.21
CA ASP A 151 -12.55 12.38 -12.54
C ASP A 151 -13.84 11.87 -13.20
N ALA A 152 -13.84 11.69 -14.53
CA ALA A 152 -14.91 11.05 -15.27
C ALA A 152 -15.04 9.55 -14.89
N LEU A 153 -13.93 8.81 -14.75
CA LEU A 153 -13.95 7.42 -14.26
C LEU A 153 -14.58 7.33 -12.85
N ALA A 154 -14.18 8.22 -11.94
CA ALA A 154 -14.73 8.27 -10.59
C ALA A 154 -16.26 8.49 -10.59
N LYS A 155 -16.79 9.20 -11.61
CA LYS A 155 -18.24 9.42 -11.84
C LYS A 155 -18.88 8.30 -12.65
N LYS A 156 -18.15 7.24 -13.00
CA LYS A 156 -18.59 6.14 -13.88
C LYS A 156 -18.95 6.59 -15.30
N SER A 157 -18.43 7.73 -15.75
CA SER A 157 -18.60 8.26 -17.11
C SER A 157 -17.46 7.73 -18.00
N THR A 158 -17.42 6.41 -18.23
CA THR A 158 -16.28 5.72 -18.87
C THR A 158 -15.99 6.27 -20.28
N GLN A 159 -17.01 6.58 -21.07
CA GLN A 159 -16.83 7.10 -22.44
C GLN A 159 -16.22 8.51 -22.45
N GLU A 160 -16.60 9.36 -21.49
CA GLU A 160 -16.01 10.70 -21.30
C GLU A 160 -14.55 10.58 -20.87
N ALA A 161 -14.27 9.64 -19.94
CA ALA A 161 -12.89 9.37 -19.50
C ALA A 161 -11.97 8.97 -20.66
N ILE A 162 -12.44 8.08 -21.53
CA ILE A 162 -11.72 7.65 -22.75
C ILE A 162 -11.34 8.87 -23.58
N SER A 163 -12.32 9.77 -23.89
CA SER A 163 -12.05 10.96 -24.69
C SER A 163 -10.98 11.86 -24.10
N HIS A 164 -10.95 11.99 -22.76
CA HIS A 164 -9.95 12.79 -22.07
C HIS A 164 -8.57 12.11 -22.09
N PHE A 165 -8.50 10.78 -21.90
CA PHE A 165 -7.23 10.05 -21.99
C PHE A 165 -6.66 10.08 -23.41
N GLU A 166 -7.48 9.95 -24.44
CA GLU A 166 -7.06 10.10 -25.82
C GLU A 166 -6.44 11.47 -26.08
N LYS A 167 -7.05 12.56 -25.56
CA LYS A 167 -6.48 13.91 -25.66
C LYS A 167 -5.16 14.02 -24.90
N ALA A 168 -5.08 13.48 -23.68
CA ALA A 168 -3.84 13.48 -22.90
C ALA A 168 -2.71 12.75 -23.65
N LEU A 169 -3.01 11.59 -24.24
CA LEU A 169 -2.06 10.77 -24.98
C LEU A 169 -1.72 11.34 -26.37
N SER A 170 -2.61 12.12 -26.99
CA SER A 170 -2.27 12.86 -28.22
C SER A 170 -1.25 13.98 -27.97
N ILE A 171 -1.25 14.56 -26.77
CA ILE A 171 -0.28 15.58 -26.35
C ILE A 171 1.03 14.95 -25.90
N HIS A 172 0.94 13.85 -25.12
CA HIS A 172 2.10 13.15 -24.58
C HIS A 172 1.91 11.64 -24.66
N PRO A 173 2.33 10.98 -25.76
CA PRO A 173 2.15 9.54 -25.98
C PRO A 173 2.81 8.65 -24.92
N GLU A 174 3.91 9.12 -24.32
CA GLU A 174 4.66 8.39 -23.28
C GLU A 174 4.12 8.65 -21.86
N PHE A 175 2.88 9.13 -21.73
CA PHE A 175 2.27 9.34 -20.43
C PHE A 175 1.77 8.02 -19.85
N PHE A 176 2.66 7.29 -19.16
CA PHE A 176 2.40 5.95 -18.58
C PHE A 176 1.07 5.88 -17.82
N ALA A 177 0.85 6.79 -16.87
CA ALA A 177 -0.36 6.77 -16.06
C ALA A 177 -1.66 6.95 -16.89
N ALA A 178 -1.59 7.76 -17.96
CA ALA A 178 -2.72 7.94 -18.87
C ALA A 178 -2.96 6.67 -19.70
N GLN A 179 -1.90 5.98 -20.19
CA GLN A 179 -2.02 4.70 -20.86
C GLN A 179 -2.69 3.66 -19.96
N LEU A 180 -2.29 3.56 -18.69
CA LEU A 180 -2.83 2.57 -17.76
C LEU A 180 -4.31 2.81 -17.44
N LEU A 181 -4.71 4.06 -17.13
CA LEU A 181 -6.12 4.37 -16.86
C LEU A 181 -6.99 4.32 -18.12
N PHE A 182 -6.44 4.65 -19.28
CA PHE A 182 -7.12 4.45 -20.56
C PHE A 182 -7.41 2.98 -20.81
N ALA A 183 -6.42 2.11 -20.58
CA ALA A 183 -6.63 0.68 -20.69
C ALA A 183 -7.70 0.17 -19.71
N THR A 184 -7.72 0.66 -18.47
CA THR A 184 -8.77 0.32 -17.48
C THR A 184 -10.15 0.72 -18.00
N ALA A 185 -10.29 1.94 -18.55
CA ALA A 185 -11.56 2.39 -19.14
C ALA A 185 -12.01 1.52 -20.33
N LEU A 186 -11.06 1.10 -21.17
CA LEU A 186 -11.33 0.19 -22.28
C LEU A 186 -11.77 -1.21 -21.78
N MET A 187 -11.16 -1.70 -20.70
CA MET A 187 -11.55 -2.97 -20.06
C MET A 187 -12.98 -2.89 -19.50
N ASP A 188 -13.37 -1.76 -18.91
CA ASP A 188 -14.73 -1.54 -18.43
C ASP A 188 -15.76 -1.62 -19.57
N LEU A 189 -15.40 -1.17 -20.78
CA LEU A 189 -16.22 -1.29 -21.99
C LEU A 189 -16.05 -2.63 -22.71
N ARG A 190 -15.24 -3.55 -22.18
CA ARG A 190 -14.91 -4.86 -22.77
C ARG A 190 -14.22 -4.75 -24.15
N GLU A 191 -13.52 -3.64 -24.41
CA GLU A 191 -12.73 -3.44 -25.62
C GLU A 191 -11.33 -4.05 -25.42
N TRP A 192 -11.27 -5.40 -25.27
CA TRP A 192 -10.09 -6.13 -24.84
C TRP A 192 -8.86 -5.92 -25.71
N GLN A 193 -9.00 -5.97 -27.06
CA GLN A 193 -7.87 -5.78 -28.00
C GLN A 193 -7.28 -4.38 -27.91
N LYS A 194 -8.13 -3.35 -27.72
CA LYS A 194 -7.64 -1.99 -27.53
C LYS A 194 -6.94 -1.84 -26.17
N ALA A 195 -7.51 -2.46 -25.13
CA ALA A 195 -6.91 -2.49 -23.80
C ALA A 195 -5.54 -3.18 -23.85
N GLU A 196 -5.41 -4.35 -24.49
CA GLU A 196 -4.13 -5.05 -24.68
C GLU A 196 -3.10 -4.15 -25.36
N THR A 197 -3.47 -3.55 -26.50
CA THR A 197 -2.57 -2.65 -27.24
C THR A 197 -2.10 -1.47 -26.40
N THR A 198 -3.01 -0.90 -25.60
CA THR A 198 -2.71 0.24 -24.74
C THR A 198 -1.79 -0.15 -23.59
N ILE A 199 -2.03 -1.31 -22.94
CA ILE A 199 -1.15 -1.82 -21.89
C ILE A 199 0.24 -2.17 -22.43
N LEU A 200 0.32 -2.75 -23.61
CA LEU A 200 1.61 -3.05 -24.25
C LEU A 200 2.41 -1.77 -24.54
N ARG A 201 1.75 -0.66 -24.90
CA ARG A 201 2.42 0.66 -25.01
C ARG A 201 2.89 1.15 -23.63
N ALA A 202 2.08 1.00 -22.59
CA ALA A 202 2.52 1.32 -21.24
C ALA A 202 3.75 0.51 -20.82
N LEU A 203 3.80 -0.78 -21.14
CA LEU A 203 4.95 -1.65 -20.85
C LEU A 203 6.18 -1.35 -21.73
N GLN A 204 6.04 -0.66 -22.87
CA GLN A 204 7.20 -0.11 -23.59
C GLN A 204 7.85 1.06 -22.83
N ILE A 205 7.07 1.80 -22.04
CA ILE A 205 7.55 2.91 -21.22
C ILE A 205 8.15 2.39 -19.92
N GLU A 206 7.42 1.49 -19.23
CA GLU A 206 7.82 0.87 -17.96
C GLU A 206 7.68 -0.66 -18.04
N PRO A 207 8.71 -1.38 -18.54
CA PRO A 207 8.63 -2.82 -18.82
C PRO A 207 8.33 -3.69 -17.59
N ASP A 208 8.85 -3.31 -16.43
CA ASP A 208 8.72 -4.07 -15.18
C ASP A 208 7.67 -3.48 -14.22
N ASN A 209 6.73 -2.69 -14.74
CA ASN A 209 5.67 -2.16 -13.89
C ASN A 209 4.65 -3.26 -13.53
N PRO A 210 4.57 -3.69 -12.27
CA PRO A 210 3.74 -4.83 -11.87
C PRO A 210 2.25 -4.62 -12.15
N THR A 211 1.76 -3.37 -12.01
CA THR A 211 0.35 -3.05 -12.25
C THR A 211 -0.01 -3.21 -13.72
N ALA A 212 0.85 -2.77 -14.63
CA ALA A 212 0.63 -2.92 -16.07
C ALA A 212 0.72 -4.41 -16.49
N VAL A 213 1.69 -5.17 -15.96
CA VAL A 213 1.81 -6.60 -16.22
C VAL A 213 0.57 -7.36 -15.72
N ILE A 214 0.08 -7.05 -14.51
CA ILE A 214 -1.13 -7.67 -13.95
C ILE A 214 -2.37 -7.30 -14.78
N ALA A 215 -2.51 -6.04 -15.21
CA ALA A 215 -3.61 -5.61 -16.08
C ALA A 215 -3.59 -6.35 -17.42
N LEU A 216 -2.41 -6.58 -18.03
CA LEU A 216 -2.28 -7.40 -19.23
C LEU A 216 -2.74 -8.84 -18.99
N GLY A 217 -2.35 -9.43 -17.87
CA GLY A 217 -2.78 -10.76 -17.47
C GLY A 217 -4.30 -10.85 -17.27
N GLU A 218 -4.93 -9.80 -16.74
CA GLU A 218 -6.39 -9.73 -16.64
C GLU A 218 -7.06 -9.67 -18.02
N VAL A 219 -6.53 -8.88 -18.96
CA VAL A 219 -7.05 -8.84 -20.33
C VAL A 219 -6.99 -10.22 -20.96
N TYR A 220 -5.86 -10.93 -20.88
CA TYR A 220 -5.73 -12.30 -21.40
C TYR A 220 -6.71 -13.27 -20.75
N TRP A 221 -6.92 -13.18 -19.43
CA TRP A 221 -7.96 -13.97 -18.77
C TRP A 221 -9.35 -13.69 -19.31
N ARG A 222 -9.72 -12.41 -19.48
CA ARG A 222 -11.02 -12.01 -20.02
C ARG A 222 -11.25 -12.50 -21.47
N GLU A 223 -10.18 -12.60 -22.25
CA GLU A 223 -10.21 -13.18 -23.59
C GLU A 223 -10.11 -14.71 -23.60
N LYS A 224 -10.08 -15.35 -22.42
CA LYS A 224 -9.93 -16.80 -22.24
C LYS A 224 -8.60 -17.36 -22.76
N ARG A 225 -7.59 -16.52 -22.92
CA ARG A 225 -6.21 -16.88 -23.25
C ARG A 225 -5.50 -17.30 -21.94
N TYR A 226 -5.98 -18.42 -21.36
CA TYR A 226 -5.67 -18.79 -19.99
C TYR A 226 -4.19 -19.04 -19.70
N ASP A 227 -3.46 -19.63 -20.63
CA ASP A 227 -2.03 -19.94 -20.44
C ASP A 227 -1.17 -18.66 -20.47
N GLU A 228 -1.52 -17.71 -21.35
CA GLU A 228 -0.88 -16.40 -21.41
C GLU A 228 -1.21 -15.58 -20.14
N ALA A 229 -2.46 -15.63 -19.71
CA ALA A 229 -2.91 -14.98 -18.48
C ALA A 229 -2.14 -15.53 -17.25
N GLU A 230 -2.04 -16.85 -17.10
CA GLU A 230 -1.33 -17.51 -15.98
C GLU A 230 0.14 -17.10 -15.95
N LYS A 231 0.80 -17.14 -17.10
CA LYS A 231 2.22 -16.74 -17.22
C LYS A 231 2.40 -15.26 -16.88
N THR A 232 1.54 -14.39 -17.41
CA THR A 232 1.65 -12.93 -17.26
C THR A 232 1.32 -12.51 -15.82
N LEU A 233 0.24 -13.02 -15.23
CA LEU A 233 -0.11 -12.76 -13.82
C LEU A 233 0.98 -13.25 -12.87
N SER A 234 1.51 -14.45 -13.12
CA SER A 234 2.61 -14.98 -12.30
C SER A 234 3.87 -14.13 -12.41
N SER A 235 4.16 -13.54 -13.58
CA SER A 235 5.28 -12.60 -13.74
C SER A 235 5.03 -11.29 -13.01
N GLY A 236 3.83 -10.72 -13.11
CA GLY A 236 3.46 -9.51 -12.36
C GLY A 236 3.52 -9.70 -10.84
N LEU A 237 3.09 -10.85 -10.34
CA LEU A 237 3.15 -11.20 -8.92
C LEU A 237 4.58 -11.50 -8.41
N LYS A 238 5.53 -11.83 -9.30
CA LYS A 238 6.95 -11.88 -8.93
C LYS A 238 7.56 -10.49 -8.76
N LEU A 239 7.03 -9.49 -9.48
CA LEU A 239 7.44 -8.08 -9.34
C LEU A 239 6.82 -7.42 -8.10
N ASP A 240 5.56 -7.76 -7.78
CA ASP A 240 4.85 -7.30 -6.58
C ASP A 240 3.96 -8.41 -6.01
N ASP A 241 4.50 -9.14 -5.01
CA ASP A 241 3.82 -10.24 -4.31
C ASP A 241 2.71 -9.75 -3.35
N LYS A 242 2.57 -8.43 -3.15
CA LYS A 242 1.54 -7.82 -2.33
C LYS A 242 0.38 -7.27 -3.14
N ASN A 243 0.38 -7.46 -4.44
CA ASN A 243 -0.73 -7.03 -5.29
C ASN A 243 -1.93 -7.95 -5.12
N TRP A 244 -2.86 -7.56 -4.24
CA TRP A 244 -4.06 -8.34 -3.96
C TRP A 244 -4.93 -8.56 -5.20
N HIS A 245 -4.97 -7.59 -6.14
CA HIS A 245 -5.76 -7.69 -7.37
C HIS A 245 -5.18 -8.76 -8.31
N GLY A 246 -3.87 -8.85 -8.43
CA GLY A 246 -3.21 -9.90 -9.20
C GLY A 246 -3.49 -11.30 -8.65
N HIS A 247 -3.44 -11.48 -7.32
CA HIS A 247 -3.82 -12.74 -6.67
C HIS A 247 -5.29 -13.08 -6.88
N PHE A 248 -6.19 -12.09 -6.78
CA PHE A 248 -7.61 -12.29 -7.04
C PHE A 248 -7.87 -12.73 -8.49
N THR A 249 -7.27 -12.04 -9.46
CA THR A 249 -7.40 -12.38 -10.89
C THR A 249 -6.86 -13.78 -11.17
N LEU A 250 -5.71 -14.14 -10.59
CA LEU A 250 -5.14 -15.48 -10.72
C LEU A 250 -6.04 -16.55 -10.11
N SER A 251 -6.69 -16.26 -8.98
CA SER A 251 -7.67 -17.17 -8.39
C SER A 251 -8.89 -17.37 -9.28
N ARG A 252 -9.41 -16.30 -9.90
CA ARG A 252 -10.52 -16.39 -10.86
C ARG A 252 -10.14 -17.18 -12.11
N LEU A 253 -8.95 -16.96 -12.63
CA LEU A 253 -8.43 -17.73 -13.76
C LEU A 253 -8.41 -19.24 -13.44
N TYR A 254 -7.87 -19.64 -12.29
CA TYR A 254 -7.85 -21.05 -11.88
C TYR A 254 -9.25 -21.62 -11.62
N TRP A 255 -10.15 -20.78 -11.09
CA TRP A 255 -11.54 -21.16 -10.93
C TRP A 255 -12.20 -21.46 -12.29
N ASP A 256 -12.02 -20.59 -13.30
CA ASP A 256 -12.57 -20.75 -14.64
C ASP A 256 -11.96 -21.95 -15.40
N LYS A 257 -10.67 -22.26 -15.15
CA LYS A 257 -10.01 -23.50 -15.63
C LYS A 257 -10.49 -24.77 -14.89
N GLY A 258 -11.23 -24.63 -13.79
CA GLY A 258 -11.61 -25.76 -12.92
C GLY A 258 -10.48 -26.27 -12.02
N GLU A 259 -9.34 -25.57 -11.97
CA GLU A 259 -8.16 -25.92 -11.18
C GLU A 259 -8.30 -25.42 -9.72
N VAL A 260 -9.35 -25.90 -9.04
CA VAL A 260 -9.80 -25.38 -7.73
C VAL A 260 -8.71 -25.44 -6.66
N MET A 261 -7.85 -26.46 -6.71
CA MET A 261 -6.72 -26.60 -5.77
C MET A 261 -5.69 -25.48 -5.93
N LYS A 262 -5.51 -24.93 -7.15
CA LYS A 262 -4.64 -23.80 -7.40
C LYS A 262 -5.32 -22.45 -7.07
N ALA A 263 -6.64 -22.39 -7.20
CA ALA A 263 -7.40 -21.18 -6.86
C ALA A 263 -7.32 -20.85 -5.36
N GLY A 264 -7.30 -21.87 -4.50
CA GLY A 264 -7.31 -21.74 -3.03
C GLY A 264 -6.18 -20.87 -2.46
N PRO A 265 -4.90 -21.17 -2.74
CA PRO A 265 -3.79 -20.32 -2.28
C PRO A 265 -3.89 -18.88 -2.73
N SER A 266 -4.28 -18.63 -3.98
CA SER A 266 -4.39 -17.27 -4.55
C SER A 266 -5.49 -16.46 -3.87
N ILE A 267 -6.69 -17.06 -3.65
CA ILE A 267 -7.76 -16.36 -2.93
C ILE A 267 -7.40 -16.14 -1.45
N GLY A 268 -6.73 -17.10 -0.82
CA GLY A 268 -6.23 -16.93 0.54
C GLY A 268 -5.27 -15.75 0.66
N ARG A 269 -4.36 -15.59 -0.31
CA ARG A 269 -3.45 -14.44 -0.33
C ARG A 269 -4.19 -13.13 -0.58
N THR A 270 -5.20 -13.13 -1.45
CA THR A 270 -6.08 -11.95 -1.65
C THR A 270 -6.70 -11.50 -0.33
N LEU A 271 -7.31 -12.42 0.43
CA LEU A 271 -7.98 -12.11 1.69
C LEU A 271 -7.01 -11.65 2.79
N GLN A 272 -5.76 -12.15 2.79
CA GLN A 272 -4.72 -11.66 3.69
C GLN A 272 -4.35 -10.20 3.40
N LEU A 273 -4.28 -9.82 2.13
CA LEU A 273 -3.88 -8.48 1.68
C LEU A 273 -5.04 -7.49 1.69
N LYS A 274 -6.26 -7.96 1.43
CA LYS A 274 -7.48 -7.16 1.30
C LYS A 274 -8.67 -7.87 1.97
N PRO A 275 -8.73 -7.89 3.31
CA PRO A 275 -9.76 -8.65 4.05
C PRO A 275 -11.18 -8.04 3.97
N ASP A 276 -11.32 -6.83 3.47
CA ASP A 276 -12.61 -6.14 3.27
C ASP A 276 -13.13 -6.24 1.83
N PHE A 277 -12.55 -7.11 1.00
CA PHE A 277 -12.97 -7.29 -0.39
C PHE A 277 -14.06 -8.36 -0.50
N ALA A 278 -15.32 -7.93 -0.60
CA ALA A 278 -16.48 -8.82 -0.57
C ALA A 278 -16.43 -9.92 -1.63
N GLU A 279 -16.09 -9.58 -2.88
CA GLU A 279 -16.04 -10.55 -3.99
C GLU A 279 -15.01 -11.67 -3.76
N ALA A 280 -13.94 -11.39 -3.00
CA ALA A 280 -12.97 -12.42 -2.64
C ALA A 280 -13.56 -13.43 -1.65
N HIS A 281 -14.35 -12.99 -0.67
CA HIS A 281 -15.06 -13.87 0.24
C HIS A 281 -16.08 -14.76 -0.49
N LEU A 282 -16.82 -14.19 -1.46
CA LEU A 282 -17.74 -14.95 -2.28
C LEU A 282 -17.01 -16.05 -3.07
N LEU A 283 -15.92 -15.71 -3.74
CA LEU A 283 -15.11 -16.67 -4.49
C LEU A 283 -14.47 -17.73 -3.57
N ALA A 284 -13.98 -17.31 -2.40
CA ALA A 284 -13.44 -18.23 -1.40
C ALA A 284 -14.49 -19.25 -0.92
N GLY A 285 -15.72 -18.78 -0.65
CA GLY A 285 -16.84 -19.65 -0.31
C GLY A 285 -17.13 -20.69 -1.41
N ASN A 286 -17.18 -20.26 -2.67
CA ASN A 286 -17.38 -21.14 -3.81
C ASN A 286 -16.25 -22.17 -3.97
N ILE A 287 -15.00 -21.75 -3.82
CA ILE A 287 -13.82 -22.65 -3.86
C ILE A 287 -13.90 -23.68 -2.72
N LEU A 288 -14.20 -23.25 -1.49
CA LEU A 288 -14.31 -24.12 -0.33
C LEU A 288 -15.44 -25.14 -0.47
N LEU A 289 -16.57 -24.80 -1.07
CA LEU A 289 -17.63 -25.76 -1.38
C LEU A 289 -17.16 -26.83 -2.36
N ARG A 290 -16.45 -26.46 -3.41
CA ARG A 290 -15.89 -27.40 -4.39
C ARG A 290 -14.83 -28.30 -3.77
N LEU A 291 -14.15 -27.83 -2.72
CA LEU A 291 -13.17 -28.59 -1.92
C LEU A 291 -13.83 -29.41 -0.79
N ASN A 292 -15.16 -29.52 -0.76
CA ASN A 292 -15.92 -30.22 0.26
C ASN A 292 -15.67 -29.73 1.69
N GLN A 293 -15.54 -28.39 1.86
CA GLN A 293 -15.33 -27.72 3.15
C GLN A 293 -16.51 -26.79 3.50
N PRO A 294 -17.74 -27.32 3.70
CA PRO A 294 -18.95 -26.51 3.78
C PRO A 294 -18.98 -25.58 5.00
N GLN A 295 -18.38 -25.95 6.13
CA GLN A 295 -18.36 -25.10 7.34
C GLN A 295 -17.53 -23.84 7.12
N ARG A 296 -16.38 -23.98 6.46
CA ARG A 296 -15.53 -22.85 6.11
C ARG A 296 -16.18 -21.96 5.03
N ALA A 297 -16.82 -22.58 4.03
CA ALA A 297 -17.58 -21.88 3.01
C ALA A 297 -18.71 -21.04 3.62
N GLN A 298 -19.40 -21.55 4.65
CA GLN A 298 -20.43 -20.80 5.38
C GLN A 298 -19.86 -19.51 5.98
N SER A 299 -18.70 -19.56 6.62
CA SER A 299 -18.06 -18.37 7.21
C SER A 299 -17.73 -17.32 6.13
N GLU A 300 -17.24 -17.74 4.97
CA GLU A 300 -16.91 -16.84 3.88
C GLU A 300 -18.16 -16.17 3.27
N TYR A 301 -19.26 -16.90 3.09
CA TYR A 301 -20.53 -16.30 2.64
C TYR A 301 -21.15 -15.34 3.65
N GLN A 302 -20.99 -15.61 4.95
CA GLN A 302 -21.42 -14.70 6.01
C GLN A 302 -20.63 -13.40 5.94
N GLU A 303 -19.32 -13.49 5.73
CA GLU A 303 -18.46 -12.31 5.60
C GLU A 303 -18.76 -11.51 4.32
N TYR A 304 -19.00 -12.19 3.19
CA TYR A 304 -19.50 -11.53 1.99
C TYR A 304 -20.76 -10.72 2.28
N LEU A 305 -21.77 -11.32 2.94
CA LEU A 305 -23.03 -10.64 3.24
C LEU A 305 -22.88 -9.51 4.28
N ARG A 306 -21.90 -9.62 5.19
CA ARG A 306 -21.56 -8.53 6.11
C ARG A 306 -21.00 -7.32 5.37
N LEU A 307 -20.10 -7.54 4.41
CA LEU A 307 -19.44 -6.50 3.63
C LEU A 307 -20.36 -5.92 2.54
N ALA A 308 -21.15 -6.77 1.87
CA ALA A 308 -22.01 -6.40 0.75
C ALA A 308 -23.45 -6.95 0.93
N PRO A 309 -24.22 -6.45 1.92
CA PRO A 309 -25.55 -7.00 2.23
C PRO A 309 -26.59 -6.83 1.11
N LYS A 310 -26.34 -5.90 0.18
CA LYS A 310 -27.14 -5.64 -1.03
C LYS A 310 -26.31 -5.80 -2.31
N GLY A 311 -25.19 -6.52 -2.23
CA GLY A 311 -24.33 -6.81 -3.38
C GLY A 311 -25.05 -7.68 -4.42
N GLU A 312 -24.52 -7.71 -5.63
CA GLU A 312 -25.08 -8.42 -6.78
C GLU A 312 -25.42 -9.89 -6.48
N TYR A 313 -24.58 -10.57 -5.68
CA TYR A 313 -24.72 -11.99 -5.35
C TYR A 313 -25.27 -12.24 -3.93
N ALA A 314 -25.84 -11.21 -3.28
CA ALA A 314 -26.29 -11.32 -1.89
C ALA A 314 -27.42 -12.36 -1.71
N ASP A 315 -28.36 -12.44 -2.65
CA ASP A 315 -29.44 -13.41 -2.60
C ASP A 315 -28.95 -14.84 -2.86
N GLU A 316 -27.99 -15.00 -3.76
CA GLU A 316 -27.34 -16.28 -4.01
C GLU A 316 -26.59 -16.77 -2.77
N ALA A 317 -25.79 -15.90 -2.16
CA ALA A 317 -25.06 -16.22 -0.92
C ALA A 317 -26.01 -16.60 0.23
N ARG A 318 -27.17 -15.88 0.40
CA ARG A 318 -28.19 -16.26 1.39
C ARG A 318 -28.82 -17.63 1.08
N ASN A 319 -29.05 -17.93 -0.18
CA ASN A 319 -29.59 -19.23 -0.58
C ASN A 319 -28.61 -20.37 -0.30
N LEU A 320 -27.34 -20.18 -0.61
CA LEU A 320 -26.27 -21.14 -0.30
C LEU A 320 -26.15 -21.37 1.21
N LEU A 321 -26.16 -20.31 2.01
CA LEU A 321 -26.14 -20.42 3.47
C LEU A 321 -27.32 -21.22 4.02
N ARG A 322 -28.53 -20.98 3.56
CA ARG A 322 -29.73 -21.76 3.97
C ARG A 322 -29.58 -23.23 3.65
N ARG A 323 -29.05 -23.57 2.47
CA ARG A 323 -28.81 -24.96 2.04
C ARG A 323 -27.76 -25.65 2.92
N LEU A 324 -26.71 -24.94 3.32
CA LEU A 324 -25.64 -25.44 4.17
C LEU A 324 -26.09 -25.62 5.63
N GLN A 325 -27.09 -24.89 6.09
CA GLN A 325 -27.64 -24.98 7.43
C GLN A 325 -28.77 -26.02 7.55
N SER A 326 -29.37 -26.41 6.41
CA SER A 326 -30.40 -27.47 6.42
C SER A 326 -29.76 -28.81 6.72
N PRO A 327 -30.33 -29.64 7.62
CA PRO A 327 -29.86 -30.97 7.86
C PRO A 327 -29.80 -31.76 6.53
N GLN A 328 -28.63 -32.26 6.16
CA GLN A 328 -28.53 -33.19 5.02
C GLN A 328 -29.36 -34.41 5.36
N PRO A 329 -30.29 -34.90 4.50
CA PRO A 329 -30.91 -36.19 4.71
C PRO A 329 -29.81 -37.23 4.77
N GLU A 330 -29.78 -38.00 5.87
CA GLU A 330 -28.86 -39.13 6.03
C GLU A 330 -28.94 -40.01 4.80
N GLN A 331 -27.84 -40.06 4.05
CA GLN A 331 -27.73 -41.05 2.97
C GLN A 331 -27.71 -42.44 3.64
N LYS A 332 -28.85 -43.13 3.57
CA LYS A 332 -28.97 -44.54 3.97
C LYS A 332 -28.28 -45.42 2.94
#